data_347060f181e17492a2ccecb8cc733fef
#
_entry.id   347060f181e17492a2ccecb8cc733fef
#
_cell.length_a   1.000
_cell.length_b   1.000
_cell.length_c   1.000
_cell.angle_alpha   90.00
_cell.angle_beta   90.00
_cell.angle_gamma   90.00
#
_symmetry.space_group_name_H-M   'P 1'
#
loop_
_entity.id
_entity.type
_entity.pdbx_description
1 polymer ?
#
loop_
_entity_poly.entity_id
_entity_poly.type
_entity_poly.pdbx_seq_one_letter_code
_entity_poly.pdbx_strand_id
1 'polypeptide(L)'
;MQADRPPLLPRPGDQLPEVQVDLGSSRLVAYAGATWDWHPLHHDTAYARAAGLERPMVDGQLFGALLASALRRWAGSSARLESLGLRYRSPVSVDDTVTLGGRVTEADGDDAGVRVSLELTVRNGGRIAVSATAALLLPPSVGG
;
A
#
# COMPACT_ATOMS: atom_id res chain seq x y z
N MET A 1 2.84 -17.37 -13.29
CA MET A 1 2.67 -15.91 -13.26
C MET A 1 3.96 -15.33 -12.68
N GLN A 2 4.80 -14.81 -13.54
CA GLN A 2 6.02 -14.12 -13.09
C GLN A 2 5.59 -12.88 -12.30
N ALA A 3 5.97 -12.84 -11.04
CA ALA A 3 5.97 -11.56 -10.33
C ALA A 3 6.85 -10.62 -11.15
N ASP A 4 6.33 -9.45 -11.53
CA ASP A 4 7.13 -8.39 -12.15
C ASP A 4 8.24 -8.03 -11.17
N ARG A 5 9.38 -8.69 -11.33
CA ARG A 5 10.59 -8.33 -10.58
C ARG A 5 10.94 -6.89 -10.91
N PRO A 6 11.38 -6.11 -9.91
CA PRO A 6 11.96 -4.81 -10.23
C PRO A 6 13.09 -5.03 -11.23
N PRO A 7 13.28 -4.08 -12.15
CA PRO A 7 14.48 -4.09 -12.97
C PRO A 7 15.69 -4.27 -12.06
N LEU A 8 16.70 -5.00 -12.51
CA LEU A 8 17.95 -5.26 -11.76
C LEU A 8 18.55 -3.98 -11.13
N LEU A 9 18.22 -2.82 -11.71
CA LEU A 9 18.53 -1.48 -11.23
C LEU A 9 17.30 -0.58 -11.44
N PRO A 10 16.46 -0.37 -10.42
CA PRO A 10 15.36 0.59 -10.50
C PRO A 10 15.87 1.99 -10.88
N ARG A 11 15.08 2.70 -11.68
CA ARG A 11 15.40 4.05 -12.15
C ARG A 11 14.29 5.02 -11.79
N PRO A 12 14.59 6.30 -11.57
CA PRO A 12 13.56 7.31 -11.46
C PRO A 12 12.59 7.24 -12.65
N GLY A 13 11.29 7.24 -12.37
CA GLY A 13 10.22 7.11 -13.35
C GLY A 13 9.70 5.69 -13.55
N ASP A 14 10.40 4.66 -13.10
CA ASP A 14 9.88 3.29 -13.15
C ASP A 14 8.59 3.18 -12.35
N GLN A 15 7.59 2.53 -12.95
CA GLN A 15 6.25 2.37 -12.37
C GLN A 15 6.14 1.02 -11.65
N LEU A 16 5.46 1.02 -10.53
CA LEU A 16 5.01 -0.22 -9.90
C LEU A 16 3.78 -0.75 -10.65
N PRO A 17 3.64 -2.08 -10.78
CA PRO A 17 2.40 -2.66 -11.29
C PRO A 17 1.20 -2.20 -10.47
N GLU A 18 0.13 -1.78 -11.13
CA GLU A 18 -1.10 -1.43 -10.44
C GLU A 18 -1.79 -2.68 -9.88
N VAL A 19 -2.32 -2.57 -8.66
CA VAL A 19 -3.03 -3.64 -7.98
C VAL A 19 -4.41 -3.14 -7.58
N GLN A 20 -5.46 -3.81 -8.07
CA GLN A 20 -6.82 -3.56 -7.61
C GLN A 20 -7.12 -4.39 -6.37
N VAL A 21 -7.77 -3.77 -5.38
CA VAL A 21 -8.15 -4.41 -4.12
C VAL A 21 -9.61 -4.11 -3.83
N ASP A 22 -10.41 -5.17 -3.70
CA ASP A 22 -11.79 -5.07 -3.25
C ASP A 22 -11.83 -5.03 -1.72
N LEU A 23 -12.51 -4.03 -1.18
CA LEU A 23 -12.57 -3.77 0.25
C LEU A 23 -13.91 -4.26 0.85
N GLY A 24 -14.25 -5.51 0.58
CA GLY A 24 -15.44 -6.15 1.15
C GLY A 24 -15.36 -6.30 2.66
N SER A 25 -16.54 -6.45 3.30
CA SER A 25 -16.67 -6.55 4.76
C SER A 25 -15.82 -7.66 5.37
N SER A 26 -15.69 -8.80 4.70
CA SER A 26 -14.86 -9.92 5.18
C SER A 26 -13.38 -9.55 5.33
N ARG A 27 -12.86 -8.74 4.40
CA ARG A 27 -11.48 -8.23 4.49
C ARG A 27 -11.31 -7.29 5.68
N LEU A 28 -12.28 -6.41 5.90
CA LEU A 28 -12.24 -5.46 7.02
C LEU A 28 -12.30 -6.18 8.36
N VAL A 29 -13.16 -7.19 8.48
CA VAL A 29 -13.26 -8.03 9.69
C VAL A 29 -11.98 -8.83 9.91
N ALA A 30 -11.42 -9.42 8.87
CA ALA A 30 -10.14 -10.13 8.95
C ALA A 30 -8.99 -9.21 9.42
N TYR A 31 -8.94 -7.99 8.91
CA TYR A 31 -7.94 -7.00 9.33
C TYR A 31 -8.16 -6.56 10.78
N ALA A 32 -9.39 -6.33 11.19
CA ALA A 32 -9.73 -6.03 12.59
C ALA A 32 -9.27 -7.15 13.53
N GLY A 33 -9.46 -8.40 13.14
CA GLY A 33 -8.97 -9.55 13.89
C GLY A 33 -7.45 -9.64 13.95
N ALA A 34 -6.77 -9.35 12.84
CA ALA A 34 -5.31 -9.39 12.77
C ALA A 34 -4.64 -8.28 13.61
N THR A 35 -5.25 -7.12 13.69
CA THR A 35 -4.71 -5.94 14.38
C THR A 35 -5.31 -5.72 15.77
N TRP A 36 -6.37 -6.48 16.10
CA TRP A 36 -7.17 -6.33 17.32
C TRP A 36 -7.82 -4.93 17.44
N ASP A 37 -8.09 -4.30 16.28
CA ASP A 37 -8.80 -3.04 16.20
C ASP A 37 -10.26 -3.28 15.81
N TRP A 38 -11.13 -3.42 16.80
CA TRP A 38 -12.54 -3.73 16.65
C TRP A 38 -13.43 -2.49 16.73
N HIS A 39 -12.92 -1.32 16.35
CA HIS A 39 -13.72 -0.11 16.37
C HIS A 39 -14.96 -0.28 15.47
N PRO A 40 -16.18 -0.08 15.99
CA PRO A 40 -17.40 -0.38 15.25
C PRO A 40 -17.58 0.43 13.95
N LEU A 41 -16.91 1.57 13.82
CA LEU A 41 -16.94 2.37 12.61
C LEU A 41 -16.48 1.59 11.37
N HIS A 42 -15.65 0.56 11.55
CA HIS A 42 -15.07 -0.23 10.47
C HIS A 42 -15.90 -1.46 10.06
N HIS A 43 -16.92 -1.84 10.83
CA HIS A 43 -17.68 -3.05 10.55
C HIS A 43 -19.18 -3.01 10.88
N ASP A 44 -19.65 -2.00 11.62
CA ASP A 44 -21.04 -1.88 12.04
C ASP A 44 -21.74 -0.78 11.25
N THR A 45 -22.66 -1.16 10.37
CA THR A 45 -23.41 -0.22 9.52
C THR A 45 -24.29 0.72 10.32
N ALA A 46 -24.93 0.23 11.39
CA ALA A 46 -25.79 1.06 12.23
C ALA A 46 -24.97 2.12 12.97
N TYR A 47 -23.81 1.73 13.49
CA TYR A 47 -22.87 2.67 14.12
C TYR A 47 -22.35 3.72 13.13
N ALA A 48 -21.96 3.28 11.93
CA ALA A 48 -21.48 4.18 10.89
C ALA A 48 -22.53 5.21 10.50
N ARG A 49 -23.78 4.80 10.33
CA ARG A 49 -24.92 5.69 10.03
C ARG A 49 -25.19 6.67 11.14
N ALA A 50 -25.13 6.25 12.39
CA ALA A 50 -25.26 7.14 13.54
C ALA A 50 -24.13 8.16 13.60
N ALA A 51 -22.95 7.85 13.07
CA ALA A 51 -21.81 8.76 12.93
C ALA A 51 -21.87 9.64 11.67
N GLY A 52 -22.95 9.55 10.87
CA GLY A 52 -23.15 10.36 9.66
C GLY A 52 -22.54 9.76 8.39
N LEU A 53 -22.11 8.51 8.42
CA LEU A 53 -21.60 7.78 7.25
C LEU A 53 -22.68 6.87 6.66
N GLU A 54 -22.70 6.73 5.36
CA GLU A 54 -23.64 5.83 4.67
C GLU A 54 -23.28 4.36 4.89
N ARG A 55 -21.98 4.06 4.93
CA ARG A 55 -21.39 2.71 5.07
C ARG A 55 -20.22 2.76 6.06
N PRO A 56 -19.83 1.61 6.64
CA PRO A 56 -18.60 1.53 7.42
C PRO A 56 -17.39 2.09 6.65
N MET A 57 -16.50 2.74 7.37
CA MET A 57 -15.28 3.32 6.83
C MET A 57 -14.13 2.32 6.97
N VAL A 58 -13.34 2.18 5.91
CA VAL A 58 -12.13 1.36 5.93
C VAL A 58 -11.14 1.92 6.93
N ASP A 59 -10.58 1.05 7.78
CA ASP A 59 -9.46 1.42 8.64
C ASP A 59 -8.26 1.85 7.81
N GLY A 60 -7.81 3.09 8.02
CA GLY A 60 -6.72 3.68 7.25
C GLY A 60 -5.41 2.91 7.35
N GLN A 61 -5.15 2.22 8.45
CA GLN A 61 -3.96 1.40 8.64
C GLN A 61 -3.90 0.23 7.65
N LEU A 62 -5.05 -0.27 7.17
CA LEU A 62 -5.11 -1.30 6.14
C LEU A 62 -4.37 -0.86 4.86
N PHE A 63 -4.45 0.40 4.48
CA PHE A 63 -3.73 0.91 3.31
C PHE A 63 -2.22 0.82 3.47
N GLY A 64 -1.71 1.06 4.67
CA GLY A 64 -0.29 0.85 4.98
C GLY A 64 0.13 -0.61 4.79
N ALA A 65 -0.67 -1.54 5.27
CA ALA A 65 -0.43 -2.99 5.10
C ALA A 65 -0.49 -3.41 3.63
N LEU A 66 -1.46 -2.90 2.89
CA LEU A 66 -1.60 -3.19 1.45
C LEU A 66 -0.44 -2.64 0.63
N LEU A 67 -0.02 -1.40 0.89
CA LEU A 67 1.12 -0.78 0.22
C LEU A 67 2.43 -1.49 0.56
N ALA A 68 2.66 -1.84 1.81
CA ALA A 68 3.83 -2.61 2.23
C ALA A 68 3.88 -3.98 1.55
N SER A 69 2.74 -4.66 1.43
CA SER A 69 2.63 -5.94 0.70
C SER A 69 2.91 -5.78 -0.80
N ALA A 70 2.42 -4.72 -1.43
CA ALA A 70 2.67 -4.43 -2.83
C ALA A 70 4.17 -4.15 -3.08
N LEU A 71 4.80 -3.36 -2.22
CA LEU A 71 6.23 -3.07 -2.27
C LEU A 71 7.07 -4.34 -2.12
N ARG A 72 6.73 -5.20 -1.17
CA ARG A 72 7.44 -6.46 -0.94
C ARG A 72 7.31 -7.42 -2.12
N ARG A 73 6.15 -7.50 -2.74
CA ARG A 73 5.95 -8.30 -3.96
C ARG A 73 6.75 -7.77 -5.12
N TRP A 74 6.82 -6.46 -5.30
CA TRP A 74 7.60 -5.83 -6.35
C TRP A 74 9.12 -5.99 -6.11
N ALA A 75 9.58 -5.67 -4.92
CA ALA A 75 11.02 -5.61 -4.61
C ALA A 75 11.65 -6.98 -4.28
N GLY A 76 10.81 -7.96 -3.94
CA GLY A 76 11.27 -9.30 -3.51
C GLY A 76 11.48 -9.41 -2.01
N SER A 77 11.65 -10.66 -1.56
CA SER A 77 11.71 -10.99 -0.12
C SER A 77 12.98 -10.51 0.59
N SER A 78 14.05 -10.25 -0.15
CA SER A 78 15.32 -9.76 0.38
C SER A 78 15.40 -8.23 0.48
N ALA A 79 14.43 -7.51 -0.10
CA ALA A 79 14.34 -6.07 0.05
C ALA A 79 13.90 -5.69 1.47
N ARG A 80 14.47 -4.61 2.00
CA ARG A 80 14.10 -4.07 3.30
C ARG A 80 13.32 -2.77 3.14
N LEU A 81 12.11 -2.73 3.69
CA LEU A 81 11.35 -1.50 3.82
C LEU A 81 11.95 -0.67 4.98
N GLU A 82 12.51 0.48 4.65
CA GLU A 82 13.14 1.37 5.63
C GLU A 82 12.17 2.39 6.21
N SER A 83 11.26 2.89 5.35
CA SER A 83 10.24 3.85 5.77
C SER A 83 9.01 3.75 4.89
N LEU A 84 7.86 4.03 5.48
CA LEU A 84 6.58 4.17 4.80
C LEU A 84 5.76 5.22 5.54
N GLY A 85 5.53 6.36 4.91
CA GLY A 85 4.70 7.43 5.44
C GLY A 85 3.44 7.58 4.61
N LEU A 86 2.28 7.65 5.28
CA LEU A 86 0.98 7.81 4.64
C LEU A 86 0.37 9.15 4.96
N ARG A 87 -0.33 9.71 3.98
CA ARG A 87 -1.18 10.89 4.16
C ARG A 87 -2.58 10.57 3.63
N TYR A 88 -3.53 10.55 4.53
CA TYR A 88 -4.94 10.30 4.20
C TYR A 88 -5.56 11.55 3.59
N ARG A 89 -6.18 11.39 2.41
CA ARG A 89 -6.78 12.49 1.64
C ARG A 89 -8.30 12.46 1.66
N SER A 90 -8.88 11.28 1.57
CA SER A 90 -10.33 11.08 1.61
C SER A 90 -10.68 9.72 2.19
N PRO A 91 -11.82 9.60 2.89
CA PRO A 91 -12.27 8.32 3.43
C PRO A 91 -12.63 7.35 2.30
N VAL A 92 -12.44 6.08 2.57
CA VAL A 92 -12.85 4.97 1.71
C VAL A 92 -13.85 4.11 2.49
N SER A 93 -14.91 3.70 1.82
CA SER A 93 -15.98 2.93 2.45
C SER A 93 -15.86 1.45 2.15
N VAL A 94 -16.46 0.61 2.99
CA VAL A 94 -16.63 -0.82 2.73
C VAL A 94 -17.27 -1.02 1.36
N ASP A 95 -16.89 -2.07 0.65
CA ASP A 95 -17.30 -2.42 -0.71
C ASP A 95 -16.76 -1.52 -1.82
N ASP A 96 -15.97 -0.51 -1.52
CA ASP A 96 -15.21 0.20 -2.55
C ASP A 96 -14.08 -0.70 -3.10
N THR A 97 -13.71 -0.47 -4.35
CA THR A 97 -12.52 -1.05 -4.97
C THR A 97 -11.49 0.05 -5.17
N VAL A 98 -10.29 -0.18 -4.66
CA VAL A 98 -9.19 0.77 -4.79
C VAL A 98 -8.09 0.23 -5.69
N THR A 99 -7.32 1.14 -6.28
CA THR A 99 -6.13 0.81 -7.07
C THR A 99 -4.88 1.34 -6.37
N LEU A 100 -3.98 0.43 -6.06
CA LEU A 100 -2.65 0.76 -5.55
C LEU A 100 -1.72 0.98 -6.71
N GLY A 101 -0.89 2.00 -6.65
CA GLY A 101 0.11 2.28 -7.67
C GLY A 101 1.24 3.13 -7.10
N GLY A 102 2.27 3.34 -7.90
CA GLY A 102 3.39 4.16 -7.50
C GLY A 102 4.49 4.22 -8.54
N ARG A 103 5.48 5.03 -8.23
CA ARG A 103 6.65 5.21 -9.09
C ARG A 103 7.90 5.43 -8.26
N VAL A 104 9.03 5.05 -8.83
CA VAL A 104 10.35 5.36 -8.30
C VAL A 104 10.65 6.84 -8.52
N THR A 105 11.05 7.55 -7.48
CA THR A 105 11.46 8.96 -7.56
C THR A 105 12.99 9.12 -7.55
N GLU A 106 13.68 8.27 -6.79
CA GLU A 106 15.14 8.27 -6.68
C GLU A 106 15.66 6.84 -6.53
N ALA A 107 16.84 6.59 -7.04
CA ALA A 107 17.53 5.31 -6.86
C ALA A 107 19.05 5.56 -6.80
N ASP A 108 19.65 5.27 -5.64
CA ASP A 108 21.07 5.46 -5.38
C ASP A 108 21.68 4.12 -4.96
N GLY A 109 22.70 3.68 -5.69
CA GLY A 109 23.40 2.42 -5.45
C GLY A 109 24.80 2.61 -4.91
N ASP A 110 25.19 1.74 -3.98
CA ASP A 110 26.53 1.58 -3.48
C ASP A 110 26.86 0.09 -3.23
N ASP A 111 27.97 -0.21 -2.57
CA ASP A 111 28.37 -1.58 -2.26
C ASP A 111 27.42 -2.32 -1.31
N ALA A 112 26.58 -1.57 -0.56
CA ALA A 112 25.58 -2.13 0.35
C ALA A 112 24.25 -2.45 -0.33
N GLY A 113 24.05 -1.99 -1.57
CA GLY A 113 22.83 -2.22 -2.34
C GLY A 113 22.30 -0.93 -2.99
N VAL A 114 21.03 -0.95 -3.35
CA VAL A 114 20.35 0.19 -3.97
C VAL A 114 19.26 0.69 -3.03
N ARG A 115 19.37 1.94 -2.59
CA ARG A 115 18.29 2.64 -1.89
C ARG A 115 17.35 3.25 -2.91
N VAL A 116 16.07 2.94 -2.79
CA VAL A 116 15.02 3.37 -3.72
C VAL A 116 13.99 4.17 -2.95
N SER A 117 13.71 5.38 -3.40
CA SER A 117 12.61 6.22 -2.91
C SER A 117 11.44 6.13 -3.88
N LEU A 118 10.23 6.06 -3.32
CA LEU A 118 9.00 5.90 -4.10
C LEU A 118 7.91 6.84 -3.61
N GLU A 119 7.10 7.29 -4.55
CA GLU A 119 5.78 7.85 -4.30
C GLU A 119 4.71 6.81 -4.63
N LEU A 120 3.75 6.66 -3.72
CA LEU A 120 2.70 5.66 -3.83
C LEU A 120 1.34 6.34 -3.71
N THR A 121 0.33 5.74 -4.32
CA THR A 121 -1.05 6.20 -4.22
C THR A 121 -2.00 5.04 -4.00
N VAL A 122 -3.07 5.32 -3.26
CA VAL A 122 -4.30 4.53 -3.24
C VAL A 122 -5.38 5.39 -3.88
N ARG A 123 -5.93 4.94 -4.98
CA ARG A 123 -6.99 5.65 -5.70
C ARG A 123 -8.32 4.92 -5.54
N ASN A 124 -9.36 5.71 -5.28
CA ASN A 124 -10.73 5.25 -5.26
C ASN A 124 -11.48 5.94 -6.43
N GLY A 125 -11.64 5.23 -7.54
CA GLY A 125 -12.08 5.85 -8.79
C GLY A 125 -11.05 6.89 -9.27
N GLY A 126 -11.51 8.09 -9.63
CA GLY A 126 -10.65 9.21 -10.03
C GLY A 126 -10.05 10.00 -8.87
N ARG A 127 -10.28 9.59 -7.61
CA ARG A 127 -9.87 10.32 -6.40
C ARG A 127 -8.69 9.63 -5.72
N ILE A 128 -7.69 10.40 -5.33
CA ILE A 128 -6.61 9.90 -4.46
C ILE A 128 -7.13 9.85 -3.03
N ALA A 129 -7.24 8.65 -2.48
CA ALA A 129 -7.63 8.42 -1.09
C ALA A 129 -6.42 8.52 -0.14
N VAL A 130 -5.29 7.99 -0.56
CA VAL A 130 -4.04 8.02 0.20
C VAL A 130 -2.88 8.36 -0.74
N SER A 131 -2.04 9.28 -0.34
CA SER A 131 -0.70 9.47 -0.90
C SER A 131 0.34 9.02 0.12
N ALA A 132 1.40 8.36 -0.37
CA ALA A 132 2.42 7.82 0.50
C ALA A 132 3.81 7.98 -0.11
N THR A 133 4.81 7.95 0.76
CA THR A 133 6.22 7.87 0.39
C THR A 133 6.84 6.66 1.06
N ALA A 134 7.76 6.01 0.37
CA ALA A 134 8.47 4.87 0.89
C ALA A 134 9.95 4.91 0.53
N ALA A 135 10.76 4.28 1.36
CA ALA A 135 12.16 3.99 1.05
C ALA A 135 12.42 2.50 1.23
N LEU A 136 13.04 1.90 0.23
CA LEU A 136 13.47 0.51 0.23
C LEU A 136 14.99 0.44 0.09
N LEU A 137 15.58 -0.55 0.72
CA LEU A 137 16.95 -0.99 0.44
C LEU A 137 16.89 -2.34 -0.27
N LEU A 138 17.32 -2.38 -1.52
CA LEU A 138 17.51 -3.60 -2.28
C LEU A 138 18.93 -4.11 -2.02
N PRO A 139 19.12 -5.41 -1.76
CA PRO A 139 20.47 -5.94 -1.54
C PRO A 139 21.32 -5.81 -2.80
N PRO A 140 22.66 -5.79 -2.66
CA PRO A 140 23.54 -5.80 -3.80
C PRO A 140 23.29 -7.04 -4.65
N SER A 141 23.39 -6.90 -5.97
CA SER A 141 23.34 -8.05 -6.88
C SER A 141 24.49 -8.97 -6.52
N VAL A 142 24.17 -10.18 -6.07
CA VAL A 142 25.17 -11.22 -5.93
C VAL A 142 25.59 -11.55 -7.36
N GLY A 143 26.76 -11.08 -7.74
CA GLY A 143 27.36 -11.46 -9.01
C GLY A 143 27.51 -12.98 -9.05
N GLY A 144 26.81 -13.61 -9.98
CA GLY A 144 26.97 -15.02 -10.27
C GLY A 144 28.29 -15.29 -10.98
#